data_cbcc226841c117301f3f339d26d5a1e5
#
_entry.id   cbcc226841c117301f3f339d26d5a1e5
#
_cell.length_a   1.000
_cell.length_b   1.000
_cell.length_c   1.000
_cell.angle_alpha   90.00
_cell.angle_beta   90.00
_cell.angle_gamma   90.00
#
_symmetry.space_group_name_H-M   'P 1'
#
loop_
_entity.id
_entity.type
_entity.pdbx_description
1 polymer ?
#
loop_
_entity_poly.entity_id
_entity_poly.type
_entity_poly.pdbx_seq_one_letter_code
_entity_poly.pdbx_strand_id
1 'polypeptide(L)'
;MNKIKIQFSVFLLLSMLFLPGKVSAQAVSPSLNYDSLSYEQYLRKDWKALLETAKLMQEKGIDYYYLRMRLGIASLATHNFIGAEKHFRQALIFNPGDQNAIAYLQKALSANNKDVESGALWPEMNTAGKENSGLKDGFVPVSVHADVGAVFRNNTEGLSFEKLSGAQGIYGQERFYQDNLFYDAGFYFKTNPRWLLYGGFQWIDITATDRFAYLEPELALESVAEDDFGKSYYYTLGFNPKTINFDHQLTQRSGYLQAAFGASTRLKFVGGLHVMKVNRNFSVSEEITLNLQDTSYFNKITGEATLYNTSVSSLKFTTIPWQTNDYSLTLNSHLHLGKITALAGVGLGSINDSSVFQLNAGWLFQPFGNINTYNQTEVFLVNTEGKSQWIFKSRVGVRPFKTTWLEAEIMAGRLNNLSDQYGYIVYNSPEKQNLRFEATLSQSLTKKLLLQLRYRFLDSEREYNSIDNDGQSFITKTYQIQSQTVIGGIKWIF
;
A
#
# COMPACT_ATOMS: atom_id res chain seq x y z
N MET A 1 20.73 -12.70 -15.06
CA MET A 1 19.53 -13.56 -15.10
C MET A 1 19.64 -14.93 -14.42
N ASN A 2 20.79 -15.34 -13.85
CA ASN A 2 20.96 -16.70 -13.28
C ASN A 2 20.97 -16.80 -11.75
N LYS A 3 20.82 -15.73 -10.99
CA LYS A 3 20.82 -15.77 -9.51
C LYS A 3 19.41 -15.85 -8.87
N ILE A 4 18.34 -15.54 -9.60
CA ILE A 4 16.96 -15.56 -9.08
C ILE A 4 16.33 -16.97 -9.12
N LYS A 5 16.83 -17.87 -9.99
CA LYS A 5 16.29 -19.23 -10.11
C LYS A 5 16.61 -20.16 -8.93
N ILE A 6 17.64 -19.88 -8.14
CA ILE A 6 18.10 -20.77 -7.06
C ILE A 6 17.29 -20.52 -5.75
N GLN A 7 16.81 -19.33 -5.51
CA GLN A 7 16.05 -19.02 -4.27
C GLN A 7 14.60 -19.53 -4.29
N PHE A 8 13.98 -19.69 -5.45
CA PHE A 8 12.62 -20.20 -5.55
C PHE A 8 12.52 -21.73 -5.30
N SER A 9 13.58 -22.48 -5.62
CA SER A 9 13.63 -23.93 -5.42
C SER A 9 13.81 -24.32 -3.95
N VAL A 10 14.48 -23.51 -3.14
CA VAL A 10 14.68 -23.77 -1.71
C VAL A 10 13.41 -23.57 -0.90
N PHE A 11 12.53 -22.65 -1.30
CA PHE A 11 11.26 -22.38 -0.61
C PHE A 11 10.21 -23.49 -0.89
N LEU A 12 10.27 -24.11 -2.06
CA LEU A 12 9.37 -25.23 -2.41
C LEU A 12 9.78 -26.54 -1.70
N LEU A 13 11.07 -26.72 -1.42
CA LEU A 13 11.57 -27.94 -0.74
C LEU A 13 11.30 -27.94 0.78
N LEU A 14 11.23 -26.78 1.42
CA LEU A 14 10.90 -26.70 2.86
C LEU A 14 9.41 -26.96 3.17
N SER A 15 8.53 -26.90 2.18
CA SER A 15 7.09 -27.20 2.37
C SER A 15 6.75 -28.68 2.33
N MET A 16 7.71 -29.56 1.92
CA MET A 16 7.49 -31.02 1.82
C MET A 16 7.94 -31.83 3.04
N LEU A 17 8.53 -31.21 4.07
CA LEU A 17 9.11 -31.91 5.21
C LEU A 17 8.14 -32.16 6.39
N PHE A 18 6.85 -31.84 6.25
CA PHE A 18 5.84 -32.15 7.26
C PHE A 18 4.80 -33.16 6.76
N LEU A 19 5.23 -34.37 6.43
CA LEU A 19 4.31 -35.53 6.33
C LEU A 19 4.17 -36.16 7.72
N PRO A 20 2.99 -36.22 8.32
CA PRO A 20 2.80 -36.90 9.60
C PRO A 20 2.95 -38.42 9.40
N GLY A 21 3.93 -38.96 10.11
CA GLY A 21 4.08 -40.44 10.17
C GLY A 21 2.79 -41.11 10.65
N LYS A 22 2.42 -42.19 9.98
CA LYS A 22 1.29 -43.04 10.39
C LYS A 22 1.65 -43.71 11.71
N VAL A 23 1.01 -43.29 12.81
CA VAL A 23 0.99 -44.02 14.06
C VAL A 23 -0.06 -45.12 13.94
N SER A 24 0.38 -46.36 14.03
CA SER A 24 -0.51 -47.56 14.03
C SER A 24 -1.44 -47.54 15.25
N ALA A 25 -2.73 -47.51 15.02
CA ALA A 25 -3.73 -47.54 16.09
C ALA A 25 -3.89 -48.96 16.64
N GLN A 26 -3.72 -49.10 17.95
CA GLN A 26 -4.12 -50.33 18.67
C GLN A 26 -5.66 -50.53 18.61
N ALA A 27 -6.09 -51.72 18.34
CA ALA A 27 -7.51 -52.11 18.28
C ALA A 27 -8.20 -51.89 19.62
N VAL A 28 -9.20 -51.02 19.64
CA VAL A 28 -10.06 -50.75 20.80
C VAL A 28 -11.21 -51.77 20.81
N SER A 29 -11.46 -52.36 21.97
CA SER A 29 -12.51 -53.38 22.18
C SER A 29 -13.94 -52.88 21.84
N PRO A 30 -14.86 -53.76 21.38
CA PRO A 30 -16.15 -53.35 20.79
C PRO A 30 -17.22 -52.83 21.76
N SER A 31 -16.92 -52.65 23.03
CA SER A 31 -17.91 -52.24 24.06
C SER A 31 -17.75 -50.81 24.58
N LEU A 32 -16.84 -49.99 24.02
CA LEU A 32 -16.68 -48.62 24.49
C LEU A 32 -17.86 -47.76 24.05
N ASN A 33 -18.62 -47.22 24.99
CA ASN A 33 -19.65 -46.22 24.71
C ASN A 33 -18.94 -44.88 24.42
N TYR A 34 -18.63 -44.62 23.16
CA TYR A 34 -17.93 -43.43 22.71
C TYR A 34 -18.65 -42.15 23.11
N ASP A 35 -19.96 -42.13 23.23
CA ASP A 35 -20.70 -40.94 23.65
C ASP A 35 -20.41 -40.61 25.13
N SER A 36 -20.49 -41.59 26.02
CA SER A 36 -20.15 -41.41 27.44
C SER A 36 -18.70 -40.99 27.61
N LEU A 37 -17.77 -41.60 26.86
CA LEU A 37 -16.36 -41.24 26.89
C LEU A 37 -16.13 -39.80 26.42
N SER A 38 -16.72 -39.42 25.31
CA SER A 38 -16.59 -38.05 24.78
C SER A 38 -17.21 -37.01 25.71
N TYR A 39 -18.30 -37.38 26.43
CA TYR A 39 -18.92 -36.50 27.41
C TYR A 39 -18.05 -36.35 28.67
N GLU A 40 -17.47 -37.45 29.18
CA GLU A 40 -16.54 -37.40 30.30
C GLU A 40 -15.30 -36.53 29.98
N GLN A 41 -14.70 -36.73 28.79
CA GLN A 41 -13.56 -35.90 28.32
C GLN A 41 -13.94 -34.40 28.20
N TYR A 42 -15.18 -34.12 27.76
CA TYR A 42 -15.72 -32.75 27.72
C TYR A 42 -15.82 -32.14 29.13
N LEU A 43 -16.35 -32.89 30.11
CA LEU A 43 -16.48 -32.40 31.49
C LEU A 43 -15.12 -32.16 32.16
N ARG A 44 -14.15 -33.02 31.86
CA ARG A 44 -12.75 -32.89 32.35
C ARG A 44 -11.96 -31.82 31.59
N LYS A 45 -12.54 -31.24 30.52
CA LYS A 45 -11.86 -30.28 29.61
C LYS A 45 -10.61 -30.88 28.93
N ASP A 46 -10.57 -32.19 28.77
CA ASP A 46 -9.51 -32.86 28.00
C ASP A 46 -9.83 -32.76 26.50
N TRP A 47 -9.55 -31.55 25.99
CA TRP A 47 -9.91 -31.18 24.61
C TRP A 47 -9.21 -32.04 23.58
N LYS A 48 -7.97 -32.46 23.84
CA LYS A 48 -7.18 -33.25 22.90
C LYS A 48 -7.79 -34.64 22.77
N ALA A 49 -8.01 -35.34 23.88
CA ALA A 49 -8.63 -36.68 23.90
C ALA A 49 -10.05 -36.64 23.32
N LEU A 50 -10.84 -35.61 23.64
CA LEU A 50 -12.17 -35.40 23.05
C LEU A 50 -12.14 -35.30 21.52
N LEU A 51 -11.20 -34.51 20.94
CA LEU A 51 -11.08 -34.36 19.48
C LEU A 51 -10.68 -35.68 18.81
N GLU A 52 -9.79 -36.46 19.44
CA GLU A 52 -9.37 -37.79 18.96
C GLU A 52 -10.53 -38.79 19.02
N THR A 53 -11.22 -38.88 20.15
CA THR A 53 -12.41 -39.77 20.32
C THR A 53 -13.51 -39.41 19.32
N ALA A 54 -13.81 -38.13 19.16
CA ALA A 54 -14.85 -37.69 18.26
C ALA A 54 -14.50 -37.93 16.78
N LYS A 55 -13.21 -37.91 16.40
CA LYS A 55 -12.76 -38.30 15.07
C LYS A 55 -13.09 -39.76 14.80
N LEU A 56 -12.79 -40.66 15.75
CA LEU A 56 -13.15 -42.10 15.67
C LEU A 56 -14.67 -42.29 15.57
N MET A 57 -15.46 -41.52 16.33
CA MET A 57 -16.93 -41.54 16.24
C MET A 57 -17.40 -41.20 14.83
N GLN A 58 -16.89 -40.13 14.25
CA GLN A 58 -17.26 -39.70 12.89
C GLN A 58 -16.84 -40.71 11.81
N GLU A 59 -15.67 -41.33 11.94
CA GLU A 59 -15.23 -42.42 11.04
C GLU A 59 -16.16 -43.62 11.07
N LYS A 60 -16.86 -43.85 12.22
CA LYS A 60 -17.88 -44.87 12.40
C LYS A 60 -19.31 -44.41 12.02
N GLY A 61 -19.44 -43.20 11.45
CA GLY A 61 -20.74 -42.62 11.06
C GLY A 61 -21.56 -42.09 12.25
N ILE A 62 -20.98 -41.98 13.45
CA ILE A 62 -21.64 -41.41 14.63
C ILE A 62 -21.49 -39.88 14.59
N ASP A 63 -22.58 -39.20 14.25
CA ASP A 63 -22.62 -37.76 14.16
C ASP A 63 -23.98 -37.22 14.57
N TYR A 64 -24.02 -36.27 15.52
CA TYR A 64 -25.24 -35.72 16.08
C TYR A 64 -25.00 -34.41 16.78
N TYR A 65 -26.06 -33.67 17.13
CA TYR A 65 -26.05 -32.32 17.67
C TYR A 65 -25.07 -32.14 18.85
N TYR A 66 -25.17 -32.94 19.92
CA TYR A 66 -24.34 -32.75 21.13
C TYR A 66 -22.87 -33.03 20.86
N LEU A 67 -22.55 -34.02 20.02
CA LEU A 67 -21.17 -34.26 19.61
C LEU A 67 -20.58 -33.02 18.89
N ARG A 68 -21.35 -32.45 17.98
CA ARG A 68 -20.93 -31.24 17.25
C ARG A 68 -20.76 -30.03 18.18
N MET A 69 -21.62 -29.86 19.18
CA MET A 69 -21.46 -28.80 20.19
C MET A 69 -20.19 -29.00 21.02
N ARG A 70 -19.93 -30.24 21.52
CA ARG A 70 -18.70 -30.56 22.28
C ARG A 70 -17.45 -30.30 21.44
N LEU A 71 -17.43 -30.71 20.17
CA LEU A 71 -16.32 -30.46 19.23
C LEU A 71 -16.10 -28.98 18.95
N GLY A 72 -17.17 -28.22 18.77
CA GLY A 72 -17.10 -26.78 18.58
C GLY A 72 -16.50 -26.09 19.79
N ILE A 73 -16.92 -26.44 21.01
CA ILE A 73 -16.40 -25.87 22.26
C ILE A 73 -14.91 -26.24 22.45
N ALA A 74 -14.53 -27.52 22.20
CA ALA A 74 -13.15 -27.95 22.26
C ALA A 74 -12.26 -27.18 21.24
N SER A 75 -12.76 -26.98 20.03
CA SER A 75 -12.06 -26.20 19.00
C SER A 75 -11.88 -24.74 19.38
N LEU A 76 -12.89 -24.12 20.03
CA LEU A 76 -12.75 -22.75 20.59
C LEU A 76 -11.68 -22.71 21.69
N ALA A 77 -11.69 -23.68 22.62
CA ALA A 77 -10.74 -23.74 23.71
C ALA A 77 -9.29 -23.95 23.25
N THR A 78 -9.11 -24.64 22.13
CA THR A 78 -7.80 -24.86 21.49
C THR A 78 -7.45 -23.80 20.44
N HIS A 79 -8.19 -22.70 20.37
CA HIS A 79 -7.99 -21.59 19.41
C HIS A 79 -8.06 -21.99 17.93
N ASN A 80 -8.72 -23.11 17.61
CA ASN A 80 -9.06 -23.48 16.23
C ASN A 80 -10.45 -22.92 15.88
N PHE A 81 -10.54 -21.61 15.61
CA PHE A 81 -11.81 -20.93 15.41
C PHE A 81 -12.55 -21.38 14.15
N ILE A 82 -11.81 -21.73 13.09
CA ILE A 82 -12.40 -22.27 11.85
C ILE A 82 -12.98 -23.67 12.10
N GLY A 83 -12.29 -24.51 12.89
CA GLY A 83 -12.81 -25.79 13.33
C GLY A 83 -14.09 -25.63 14.15
N ALA A 84 -14.11 -24.68 15.09
CA ALA A 84 -15.27 -24.35 15.89
C ALA A 84 -16.47 -23.90 15.02
N GLU A 85 -16.23 -22.97 14.08
CA GLU A 85 -17.23 -22.50 13.10
C GLU A 85 -17.84 -23.70 12.33
N LYS A 86 -17.01 -24.61 11.81
CA LYS A 86 -17.46 -25.82 11.11
C LYS A 86 -18.40 -26.66 11.97
N HIS A 87 -18.04 -26.91 13.22
CA HIS A 87 -18.83 -27.77 14.10
C HIS A 87 -20.14 -27.10 14.55
N PHE A 88 -20.15 -25.82 14.87
CA PHE A 88 -21.39 -25.11 15.24
C PHE A 88 -22.35 -24.98 14.05
N ARG A 89 -21.84 -24.76 12.82
CA ARG A 89 -22.69 -24.83 11.62
C ARG A 89 -23.31 -26.21 11.42
N GLN A 90 -22.56 -27.29 11.67
CA GLN A 90 -23.09 -28.62 11.58
C GLN A 90 -24.13 -28.90 12.71
N ALA A 91 -23.91 -28.36 13.91
CA ALA A 91 -24.90 -28.44 14.98
C ALA A 91 -26.22 -27.77 14.59
N LEU A 92 -26.16 -26.61 13.91
CA LEU A 92 -27.36 -25.91 13.40
C LEU A 92 -28.07 -26.65 12.26
N ILE A 93 -27.40 -27.57 11.54
CA ILE A 93 -28.07 -28.48 10.59
C ILE A 93 -28.89 -29.50 11.33
N PHE A 94 -28.41 -30.06 12.46
CA PHE A 94 -29.14 -31.00 13.29
C PHE A 94 -30.29 -30.36 14.08
N ASN A 95 -30.08 -29.14 14.57
CA ASN A 95 -31.07 -28.36 15.33
C ASN A 95 -31.11 -26.91 14.86
N PRO A 96 -31.89 -26.64 13.80
CA PRO A 96 -32.01 -25.28 13.26
C PRO A 96 -32.60 -24.32 14.30
N GLY A 97 -32.02 -23.13 14.42
CA GLY A 97 -32.50 -22.09 15.32
C GLY A 97 -32.07 -22.25 16.80
N ASP A 98 -31.26 -23.26 17.12
CA ASP A 98 -30.71 -23.41 18.46
C ASP A 98 -29.88 -22.21 18.89
N GLN A 99 -30.33 -21.50 19.92
CA GLN A 99 -29.75 -20.24 20.36
C GLN A 99 -28.34 -20.40 20.94
N ASN A 100 -28.03 -21.57 21.54
CA ASN A 100 -26.68 -21.84 22.05
C ASN A 100 -25.72 -22.04 20.88
N ALA A 101 -26.12 -22.83 19.87
CA ALA A 101 -25.26 -23.03 18.68
C ALA A 101 -25.03 -21.72 17.91
N ILE A 102 -26.07 -20.88 17.78
CA ILE A 102 -25.96 -19.53 17.18
C ILE A 102 -24.99 -18.66 17.99
N ALA A 103 -25.09 -18.60 19.32
CA ALA A 103 -24.21 -17.82 20.17
C ALA A 103 -22.74 -18.29 20.10
N TYR A 104 -22.52 -19.60 20.10
CA TYR A 104 -21.18 -20.15 19.95
C TYR A 104 -20.60 -19.94 18.55
N LEU A 105 -21.42 -20.03 17.49
CA LEU A 105 -21.00 -19.71 16.12
C LEU A 105 -20.59 -18.23 16.01
N GLN A 106 -21.39 -17.32 16.56
CA GLN A 106 -21.08 -15.90 16.63
C GLN A 106 -19.74 -15.66 17.33
N LYS A 107 -19.53 -16.30 18.49
CA LYS A 107 -18.28 -16.20 19.24
C LYS A 107 -17.07 -16.70 18.45
N ALA A 108 -17.23 -17.83 17.70
CA ALA A 108 -16.16 -18.36 16.85
C ALA A 108 -15.79 -17.42 15.71
N LEU A 109 -16.79 -16.82 15.06
CA LEU A 109 -16.60 -15.84 13.99
C LEU A 109 -15.88 -14.58 14.51
N SER A 110 -16.36 -13.98 15.60
CA SER A 110 -15.73 -12.79 16.19
C SER A 110 -14.30 -13.07 16.68
N ALA A 111 -14.03 -14.23 17.26
CA ALA A 111 -12.69 -14.63 17.69
C ALA A 111 -11.69 -14.74 16.50
N ASN A 112 -12.20 -14.95 15.29
CA ASN A 112 -11.41 -15.01 14.05
C ASN A 112 -11.49 -13.72 13.20
N ASN A 113 -11.80 -12.56 13.83
CA ASN A 113 -11.93 -11.24 13.18
C ASN A 113 -12.98 -11.20 12.04
N LYS A 114 -14.02 -12.04 12.10
CA LYS A 114 -15.15 -12.02 11.16
C LYS A 114 -16.35 -11.28 11.76
N ASP A 115 -16.12 -10.05 12.18
CA ASP A 115 -17.09 -9.28 12.97
C ASP A 115 -18.38 -8.95 12.21
N VAL A 116 -18.28 -8.49 10.96
CA VAL A 116 -19.48 -8.17 10.16
C VAL A 116 -20.20 -9.42 9.69
N GLU A 117 -19.47 -10.52 9.44
CA GLU A 117 -20.03 -11.83 9.13
C GLU A 117 -20.73 -12.43 10.36
N SER A 118 -20.20 -12.23 11.57
CA SER A 118 -20.87 -12.63 12.81
C SER A 118 -22.18 -11.87 13.01
N GLY A 119 -22.23 -10.60 12.58
CA GLY A 119 -23.42 -9.78 12.57
C GLY A 119 -24.57 -10.33 11.70
N ALA A 120 -24.26 -11.16 10.69
CA ALA A 120 -25.28 -11.78 9.86
C ALA A 120 -26.19 -12.76 10.65
N LEU A 121 -25.76 -13.22 11.85
CA LEU A 121 -26.57 -14.03 12.75
C LEU A 121 -27.56 -13.21 13.60
N TRP A 122 -27.44 -11.89 13.62
CA TRP A 122 -28.28 -11.00 14.44
C TRP A 122 -29.80 -11.22 14.27
N PRO A 123 -30.34 -11.40 13.04
CA PRO A 123 -31.78 -11.67 12.87
C PRO A 123 -32.23 -13.02 13.45
N GLU A 124 -31.33 -13.99 13.55
CA GLU A 124 -31.62 -15.35 14.04
C GLU A 124 -31.55 -15.45 15.57
N MET A 125 -30.98 -14.44 16.24
CA MET A 125 -30.87 -14.39 17.70
C MET A 125 -32.19 -13.96 18.36
N ASN A 126 -32.54 -14.64 19.44
CA ASN A 126 -33.60 -14.20 20.35
C ASN A 126 -33.13 -12.99 21.21
N THR A 127 -33.99 -12.41 22.02
CA THR A 127 -33.69 -11.22 22.84
C THR A 127 -32.48 -11.46 23.76
N ALA A 128 -32.47 -12.59 24.50
CA ALA A 128 -31.38 -12.94 25.39
C ALA A 128 -30.05 -13.18 24.62
N GLY A 129 -30.11 -13.82 23.43
CA GLY A 129 -28.98 -13.99 22.55
C GLY A 129 -28.39 -12.68 22.08
N LYS A 130 -29.23 -11.71 21.72
CA LYS A 130 -28.80 -10.36 21.30
C LYS A 130 -28.11 -9.62 22.44
N GLU A 131 -28.68 -9.62 23.65
CA GLU A 131 -28.09 -8.99 24.84
C GLU A 131 -26.73 -9.58 25.21
N ASN A 132 -26.57 -10.90 25.13
CA ASN A 132 -25.34 -11.62 25.50
C ASN A 132 -24.28 -11.67 24.38
N SER A 133 -24.63 -11.32 23.14
CA SER A 133 -23.71 -11.43 21.98
C SER A 133 -22.57 -10.40 22.00
N GLY A 134 -22.75 -9.30 22.73
CA GLY A 134 -21.86 -8.13 22.64
C GLY A 134 -22.03 -7.32 21.34
N LEU A 135 -22.89 -7.77 20.42
CA LEU A 135 -23.28 -7.01 19.24
C LEU A 135 -24.28 -5.93 19.64
N LYS A 136 -24.18 -4.77 19.00
CA LYS A 136 -25.10 -3.65 19.28
C LYS A 136 -25.66 -3.12 17.97
N ASP A 137 -26.93 -2.79 17.97
CA ASP A 137 -27.59 -2.06 16.90
C ASP A 137 -27.41 -0.55 17.13
N GLY A 138 -27.34 0.23 16.05
CA GLY A 138 -27.07 1.66 16.10
C GLY A 138 -25.58 2.03 16.02
N PHE A 139 -25.31 3.31 16.24
CA PHE A 139 -23.94 3.84 16.16
C PHE A 139 -23.07 3.34 17.32
N VAL A 140 -21.99 2.64 16.98
CA VAL A 140 -21.00 2.13 17.94
C VAL A 140 -19.60 2.52 17.48
N PRO A 141 -18.89 3.40 18.20
CA PRO A 141 -17.49 3.67 17.91
C PRO A 141 -16.65 2.40 18.13
N VAL A 142 -15.73 2.11 17.21
CA VAL A 142 -14.88 0.93 17.27
C VAL A 142 -13.44 1.34 17.58
N SER A 143 -12.86 2.24 16.80
CA SER A 143 -11.51 2.74 17.05
C SER A 143 -11.23 4.03 16.29
N VAL A 144 -10.27 4.78 16.79
CA VAL A 144 -9.64 5.93 16.13
C VAL A 144 -8.15 5.68 16.05
N HIS A 145 -7.51 6.15 14.98
CA HIS A 145 -6.05 6.10 14.86
C HIS A 145 -5.49 7.39 14.27
N ALA A 146 -4.22 7.61 14.52
CA ALA A 146 -3.41 8.64 13.89
C ALA A 146 -2.00 8.09 13.64
N ASP A 147 -1.50 8.33 12.44
CA ASP A 147 -0.19 7.90 11.97
C ASP A 147 0.62 9.10 11.47
N VAL A 148 1.92 9.08 11.70
CA VAL A 148 2.89 10.02 11.15
C VAL A 148 3.96 9.21 10.45
N GLY A 149 4.26 9.56 9.20
CA GLY A 149 5.30 8.90 8.41
C GLY A 149 6.36 9.88 7.94
N ALA A 150 7.63 9.45 8.01
CA ALA A 150 8.78 10.14 7.43
C ALA A 150 9.30 9.33 6.25
N VAL A 151 9.44 9.98 5.10
CA VAL A 151 9.95 9.40 3.84
C VAL A 151 11.35 9.94 3.59
N PHE A 152 12.32 9.04 3.43
CA PHE A 152 13.71 9.33 3.11
C PHE A 152 14.03 8.81 1.71
N ARG A 153 14.70 9.63 0.90
CA ARG A 153 15.07 9.32 -0.49
C ARG A 153 16.59 9.35 -0.68
N ASN A 154 17.12 8.45 -1.49
CA ASN A 154 18.55 8.35 -1.74
C ASN A 154 19.09 9.36 -2.77
N ASN A 155 18.25 10.12 -3.43
CA ASN A 155 18.67 11.13 -4.43
C ASN A 155 17.83 12.41 -4.29
N THR A 156 18.14 13.19 -3.26
CA THR A 156 17.49 14.47 -2.96
C THR A 156 18.23 15.66 -3.55
N GLU A 157 19.46 15.47 -4.09
CA GLU A 157 20.27 16.50 -4.71
C GLU A 157 20.12 16.54 -6.25
N GLY A 158 19.56 15.46 -6.84
CA GLY A 158 19.41 15.30 -8.27
C GLY A 158 20.70 14.91 -8.99
N LEU A 159 20.63 14.79 -10.32
CA LEU A 159 21.73 14.38 -11.18
C LEU A 159 22.65 15.55 -11.51
N SER A 160 23.93 15.26 -11.67
CA SER A 160 24.87 16.18 -12.36
C SER A 160 24.85 15.87 -13.84
N PHE A 161 24.58 16.89 -14.68
CA PHE A 161 24.66 16.76 -16.12
C PHE A 161 26.04 17.12 -16.61
N GLU A 162 26.57 16.35 -17.58
CA GLU A 162 27.84 16.66 -18.22
C GLU A 162 27.75 17.98 -18.96
N LYS A 163 28.80 18.80 -18.81
CA LYS A 163 28.91 20.08 -19.52
C LYS A 163 29.18 19.81 -20.99
N LEU A 164 28.28 20.23 -21.85
CA LEU A 164 28.45 20.13 -23.30
C LEU A 164 28.93 21.47 -23.87
N SER A 165 29.96 21.43 -24.67
CA SER A 165 30.44 22.61 -25.43
C SER A 165 29.71 22.65 -26.79
N GLY A 166 29.16 23.83 -27.14
CA GLY A 166 28.61 24.08 -28.47
C GLY A 166 27.14 23.80 -28.72
N ALA A 167 26.42 23.18 -27.76
CA ALA A 167 24.97 23.04 -27.85
C ALA A 167 24.28 24.34 -27.39
N GLN A 168 23.19 24.73 -28.03
CA GLN A 168 22.33 25.85 -27.58
C GLN A 168 21.12 25.28 -26.80
N GLY A 169 20.69 25.99 -25.74
CA GLY A 169 19.51 25.64 -25.00
C GLY A 169 19.73 24.68 -23.84
N ILE A 170 18.69 23.87 -23.51
CA ILE A 170 18.71 22.93 -22.42
C ILE A 170 19.44 21.66 -22.85
N TYR A 171 20.41 21.18 -22.02
CA TYR A 171 21.07 19.89 -22.22
C TYR A 171 20.80 18.87 -21.12
N GLY A 172 20.10 19.28 -20.05
CA GLY A 172 19.65 18.40 -19.00
C GLY A 172 18.43 18.96 -18.28
N GLN A 173 17.46 18.08 -17.99
CA GLN A 173 16.25 18.42 -17.24
C GLN A 173 15.81 17.25 -16.39
N GLU A 174 15.55 17.48 -15.11
CA GLU A 174 14.96 16.50 -14.23
C GLU A 174 14.01 17.15 -13.22
N ARG A 175 13.11 16.34 -12.65
CA ARG A 175 12.37 16.64 -11.43
C ARG A 175 12.70 15.61 -10.38
N PHE A 176 13.06 16.04 -9.18
CA PHE A 176 13.28 15.15 -8.04
C PHE A 176 12.53 15.63 -6.80
N TYR A 177 12.33 14.72 -5.86
CA TYR A 177 11.56 14.96 -4.64
C TYR A 177 12.46 14.85 -3.42
N GLN A 178 12.31 15.79 -2.49
CA GLN A 178 13.03 15.79 -1.21
C GLN A 178 12.34 14.87 -0.19
N ASP A 179 13.00 14.64 0.92
CA ASP A 179 12.42 13.96 2.07
C ASP A 179 11.18 14.69 2.57
N ASN A 180 10.21 13.94 3.08
CA ASN A 180 8.96 14.54 3.50
C ASN A 180 8.31 13.82 4.68
N LEU A 181 7.38 14.50 5.32
CA LEU A 181 6.46 13.95 6.30
C LEU A 181 5.07 13.81 5.69
N PHE A 182 4.31 12.83 6.18
CA PHE A 182 2.88 12.74 5.93
C PHE A 182 2.13 12.37 7.20
N TYR A 183 0.86 12.70 7.22
CA TYR A 183 -0.05 12.47 8.34
C TYR A 183 -1.29 11.74 7.84
N ASP A 184 -1.79 10.82 8.66
CA ASP A 184 -2.99 10.06 8.41
C ASP A 184 -3.79 9.94 9.70
N ALA A 185 -5.11 10.06 9.61
CA ALA A 185 -6.01 9.84 10.73
C ALA A 185 -7.32 9.24 10.25
N GLY A 186 -7.91 8.39 11.08
CA GLY A 186 -9.18 7.77 10.71
C GLY A 186 -9.93 7.17 11.89
N PHE A 187 -11.19 6.88 11.61
CA PHE A 187 -12.16 6.45 12.60
C PHE A 187 -13.02 5.30 12.07
N TYR A 188 -13.12 4.22 12.84
CA TYR A 188 -14.00 3.08 12.58
C TYR A 188 -15.23 3.11 13.47
N PHE A 189 -16.40 2.85 12.90
CA PHE A 189 -17.66 2.73 13.63
C PHE A 189 -18.59 1.71 12.98
N LYS A 190 -19.51 1.15 13.76
CA LYS A 190 -20.62 0.30 13.30
C LYS A 190 -21.91 1.09 13.32
N THR A 191 -22.79 0.87 12.35
CA THR A 191 -24.16 1.39 12.33
C THR A 191 -25.18 0.32 12.71
N ASN A 192 -24.81 -0.94 12.55
CA ASN A 192 -25.51 -2.12 13.01
C ASN A 192 -24.52 -3.32 13.03
N PRO A 193 -24.90 -4.51 13.51
CA PRO A 193 -23.99 -5.65 13.59
C PRO A 193 -23.37 -6.11 12.28
N ARG A 194 -23.99 -5.84 11.12
CA ARG A 194 -23.52 -6.28 9.79
C ARG A 194 -22.67 -5.24 9.06
N TRP A 195 -22.62 -3.99 9.53
CA TRP A 195 -21.90 -2.91 8.86
C TRP A 195 -20.77 -2.36 9.72
N LEU A 196 -19.59 -2.30 9.13
CA LEU A 196 -18.43 -1.58 9.67
C LEU A 196 -18.04 -0.49 8.68
N LEU A 197 -18.06 0.75 9.14
CA LEU A 197 -17.71 1.93 8.35
C LEU A 197 -16.39 2.51 8.83
N TYR A 198 -15.66 3.11 7.91
CA TYR A 198 -14.43 3.84 8.18
C TYR A 198 -14.44 5.16 7.42
N GLY A 199 -13.98 6.23 8.06
CA GLY A 199 -13.63 7.49 7.44
C GLY A 199 -12.22 7.88 7.82
N GLY A 200 -11.44 8.35 6.85
CA GLY A 200 -10.05 8.76 7.06
C GLY A 200 -9.66 9.96 6.21
N PHE A 201 -8.59 10.60 6.63
CA PHE A 201 -8.01 11.76 5.97
C PHE A 201 -6.49 11.64 5.96
N GLN A 202 -5.86 11.97 4.82
CA GLN A 202 -4.41 12.00 4.65
C GLN A 202 -3.93 13.36 4.20
N TRP A 203 -2.79 13.75 4.70
CA TRP A 203 -2.11 14.99 4.40
C TRP A 203 -0.65 14.72 4.05
N ILE A 204 -0.24 15.11 2.85
CA ILE A 204 1.12 14.93 2.33
C ILE A 204 1.60 16.26 1.77
N ASP A 205 2.78 16.70 2.19
CA ASP A 205 3.47 17.86 1.65
C ASP A 205 4.90 17.45 1.29
N ILE A 206 5.29 17.70 0.02
CA ILE A 206 6.58 17.29 -0.53
C ILE A 206 7.20 18.49 -1.24
N THR A 207 8.47 18.75 -1.02
CA THR A 207 9.24 19.67 -1.87
C THR A 207 9.69 18.93 -3.12
N ALA A 208 9.26 19.40 -4.28
CA ALA A 208 9.70 18.95 -5.60
C ALA A 208 10.64 19.99 -6.19
N THR A 209 11.77 19.58 -6.75
CA THR A 209 12.74 20.47 -7.37
C THR A 209 12.82 20.17 -8.86
N ASP A 210 12.54 21.18 -9.70
CA ASP A 210 12.83 21.16 -11.13
C ASP A 210 14.24 21.68 -11.34
N ARG A 211 15.10 20.89 -11.97
CA ARG A 211 16.48 21.23 -12.30
C ARG A 211 16.62 21.30 -13.81
N PHE A 212 17.22 22.39 -14.28
CA PHE A 212 17.57 22.59 -15.67
C PHE A 212 19.07 22.88 -15.78
N ALA A 213 19.73 22.15 -16.67
CA ALA A 213 21.09 22.44 -17.10
C ALA A 213 21.04 23.00 -18.52
N TYR A 214 21.56 24.18 -18.71
CA TYR A 214 21.46 24.91 -19.97
C TYR A 214 22.71 25.76 -20.24
N LEU A 215 22.84 26.24 -21.46
CA LEU A 215 23.89 27.15 -21.88
C LEU A 215 23.35 28.58 -21.89
N GLU A 216 23.90 29.42 -21.04
CA GLU A 216 23.55 30.83 -20.99
C GLU A 216 24.48 31.62 -21.91
N PRO A 217 23.95 32.43 -22.86
CA PRO A 217 24.75 33.25 -23.74
C PRO A 217 25.35 34.44 -22.98
N GLU A 218 26.61 34.74 -23.28
CA GLU A 218 27.28 35.92 -22.76
C GLU A 218 28.24 36.51 -23.80
N LEU A 219 28.54 37.82 -23.67
CA LEU A 219 29.61 38.47 -24.41
C LEU A 219 30.92 38.30 -23.64
N ALA A 220 31.86 37.54 -24.20
CA ALA A 220 33.19 37.36 -23.65
C ALA A 220 34.13 38.38 -24.31
N LEU A 221 34.78 39.20 -23.53
CA LEU A 221 35.81 40.12 -24.02
C LEU A 221 37.03 39.32 -24.52
N GLU A 222 37.31 39.38 -25.83
CA GLU A 222 38.40 38.64 -26.46
C GLU A 222 39.70 39.43 -26.42
N SER A 223 39.62 40.71 -26.80
CA SER A 223 40.80 41.57 -26.82
C SER A 223 40.43 43.05 -26.68
N VAL A 224 41.43 43.84 -26.29
CA VAL A 224 41.34 45.29 -26.22
C VAL A 224 42.48 45.85 -27.03
N ALA A 225 42.17 46.70 -28.00
CA ALA A 225 43.18 47.53 -28.70
C ALA A 225 43.08 48.96 -28.19
N GLU A 226 44.19 49.57 -27.95
CA GLU A 226 44.27 51.00 -27.46
C GLU A 226 45.18 51.80 -28.34
N ASP A 227 44.72 53.01 -28.69
CA ASP A 227 45.49 54.01 -29.41
C ASP A 227 45.38 55.36 -28.70
N ASP A 228 45.96 56.40 -29.31
CA ASP A 228 45.93 57.74 -28.75
C ASP A 228 44.53 58.35 -28.65
N PHE A 229 43.57 57.84 -29.41
CA PHE A 229 42.20 58.37 -29.51
C PHE A 229 41.21 57.65 -28.69
N GLY A 230 41.43 56.30 -28.41
CA GLY A 230 40.47 55.54 -27.70
C GLY A 230 40.86 54.05 -27.39
N LYS A 231 39.90 53.35 -26.90
CA LYS A 231 39.99 51.90 -26.66
C LYS A 231 38.88 51.17 -27.44
N SER A 232 39.30 50.16 -28.21
CA SER A 232 38.39 49.28 -28.95
C SER A 232 38.31 47.93 -28.22
N TYR A 233 37.09 47.46 -27.96
CA TYR A 233 36.82 46.21 -27.29
C TYR A 233 36.22 45.23 -28.29
N TYR A 234 36.78 44.04 -28.36
CA TYR A 234 36.34 42.95 -29.25
C TYR A 234 35.73 41.86 -28.43
N TYR A 235 34.53 41.46 -28.78
CA TYR A 235 33.76 40.46 -28.06
C TYR A 235 33.45 39.29 -28.95
N THR A 236 33.49 38.09 -28.35
CA THR A 236 32.95 36.84 -28.91
C THR A 236 31.69 36.45 -28.16
N LEU A 237 30.71 35.90 -28.88
CA LEU A 237 29.55 35.31 -28.26
C LEU A 237 29.95 33.96 -27.69
N GLY A 238 29.96 33.85 -26.36
CA GLY A 238 30.19 32.62 -25.62
C GLY A 238 28.91 32.03 -25.07
N PHE A 239 28.98 30.76 -24.66
CA PHE A 239 27.89 30.06 -23.98
C PHE A 239 28.40 29.37 -22.72
N ASN A 240 27.93 29.82 -21.55
CA ASN A 240 28.35 29.28 -20.26
C ASN A 240 27.37 28.23 -19.74
N PRO A 241 27.88 27.05 -19.37
CA PRO A 241 27.05 26.02 -18.71
C PRO A 241 26.52 26.52 -17.37
N LYS A 242 25.21 26.55 -17.22
CA LYS A 242 24.53 26.88 -15.97
C LYS A 242 23.57 25.79 -15.54
N THR A 243 23.38 25.68 -14.24
CA THR A 243 22.34 24.83 -13.63
C THR A 243 21.47 25.67 -12.72
N ILE A 244 20.17 25.62 -12.91
CA ILE A 244 19.19 26.31 -12.09
C ILE A 244 18.21 25.33 -11.49
N ASN A 245 17.84 25.57 -10.22
CA ASN A 245 16.86 24.77 -9.48
C ASN A 245 15.67 25.64 -9.11
N PHE A 246 14.46 25.06 -9.27
CA PHE A 246 13.21 25.68 -8.85
C PHE A 246 12.51 24.74 -7.87
N ASP A 247 12.44 25.16 -6.61
CA ASP A 247 11.74 24.40 -5.57
C ASP A 247 10.25 24.73 -5.57
N HIS A 248 9.42 23.69 -5.57
CA HIS A 248 7.97 23.80 -5.57
C HIS A 248 7.39 22.95 -4.45
N GLN A 249 6.32 23.45 -3.82
CA GLN A 249 5.53 22.64 -2.89
C GLN A 249 4.50 21.82 -3.68
N LEU A 250 4.59 20.48 -3.53
CA LEU A 250 3.54 19.55 -3.92
C LEU A 250 2.71 19.25 -2.67
N THR A 251 1.42 19.48 -2.73
CA THR A 251 0.51 19.19 -1.61
C THR A 251 -0.56 18.22 -2.06
N GLN A 252 -0.77 17.17 -1.28
CA GLN A 252 -1.88 16.23 -1.47
C GLN A 252 -2.76 16.21 -0.23
N ARG A 253 -4.06 16.32 -0.45
CA ARG A 253 -5.11 16.18 0.56
C ARG A 253 -6.06 15.10 0.09
N SER A 254 -6.29 14.10 0.93
CA SER A 254 -7.12 12.95 0.55
C SER A 254 -8.16 12.67 1.62
N GLY A 255 -9.36 12.32 1.17
CA GLY A 255 -10.42 11.76 2.00
C GLY A 255 -10.72 10.32 1.57
N TYR A 256 -10.95 9.43 2.53
CA TYR A 256 -11.26 8.04 2.27
C TYR A 256 -12.46 7.57 3.09
N LEU A 257 -13.36 6.87 2.42
CA LEU A 257 -14.51 6.20 3.04
C LEU A 257 -14.49 4.72 2.69
N GLN A 258 -14.77 3.87 3.67
CA GLN A 258 -14.91 2.42 3.46
C GLN A 258 -16.17 1.92 4.16
N ALA A 259 -16.83 0.96 3.51
CA ALA A 259 -17.96 0.24 4.07
C ALA A 259 -17.73 -1.26 3.92
N ALA A 260 -17.73 -2.00 5.01
CA ALA A 260 -17.71 -3.45 5.02
C ALA A 260 -19.08 -3.99 5.45
N PHE A 261 -19.63 -4.92 4.67
CA PHE A 261 -20.94 -5.53 4.87
C PHE A 261 -20.87 -7.04 4.93
N GLY A 262 -21.36 -7.63 6.04
CA GLY A 262 -21.52 -9.05 6.18
C GLY A 262 -22.82 -9.53 5.49
N ALA A 263 -22.71 -9.99 4.24
CA ALA A 263 -23.86 -10.51 3.48
C ALA A 263 -24.35 -11.83 4.08
N SER A 264 -23.45 -12.66 4.56
CA SER A 264 -23.73 -13.88 5.31
C SER A 264 -22.57 -14.17 6.27
N THR A 265 -22.69 -15.22 7.04
CA THR A 265 -21.59 -15.71 7.90
C THR A 265 -20.36 -16.23 7.13
N ARG A 266 -20.43 -16.30 5.79
CA ARG A 266 -19.32 -16.73 4.92
C ARG A 266 -18.93 -15.71 3.88
N LEU A 267 -19.73 -14.67 3.66
CA LEU A 267 -19.53 -13.70 2.59
C LEU A 267 -19.55 -12.28 3.13
N LYS A 268 -18.47 -11.56 2.85
CA LYS A 268 -18.32 -10.15 3.14
C LYS A 268 -18.02 -9.37 1.86
N PHE A 269 -18.61 -8.20 1.73
CA PHE A 269 -18.23 -7.20 0.75
C PHE A 269 -17.55 -6.02 1.42
N VAL A 270 -16.58 -5.43 0.74
CA VAL A 270 -15.89 -4.22 1.18
C VAL A 270 -15.82 -3.24 0.01
N GLY A 271 -16.50 -2.11 0.15
CA GLY A 271 -16.42 -0.99 -0.79
C GLY A 271 -15.55 0.12 -0.22
N GLY A 272 -14.76 0.77 -1.07
CA GLY A 272 -13.93 1.92 -0.71
C GLY A 272 -14.05 3.03 -1.72
N LEU A 273 -14.10 4.28 -1.26
CA LEU A 273 -14.04 5.50 -2.06
C LEU A 273 -12.91 6.37 -1.54
N HIS A 274 -11.94 6.66 -2.39
CA HIS A 274 -10.83 7.58 -2.13
C HIS A 274 -10.95 8.78 -3.06
N VAL A 275 -10.90 9.98 -2.51
CA VAL A 275 -10.85 11.23 -3.27
C VAL A 275 -9.59 11.99 -2.89
N MET A 276 -8.87 12.51 -3.88
CA MET A 276 -7.59 13.17 -3.69
C MET A 276 -7.56 14.47 -4.48
N LYS A 277 -7.03 15.51 -3.85
CA LYS A 277 -6.66 16.76 -4.52
C LYS A 277 -5.16 16.92 -4.43
N VAL A 278 -4.50 17.00 -5.58
CA VAL A 278 -3.05 17.21 -5.69
C VAL A 278 -2.81 18.56 -6.35
N ASN A 279 -2.13 19.46 -5.64
CA ASN A 279 -1.65 20.72 -6.18
C ASN A 279 -0.15 20.61 -6.33
N ARG A 280 0.35 20.98 -7.49
CA ARG A 280 1.77 20.98 -7.82
C ARG A 280 2.09 22.09 -8.81
N ASN A 281 3.34 22.55 -8.83
CA ASN A 281 3.81 23.48 -9.82
C ASN A 281 4.85 22.80 -10.70
N PHE A 282 4.99 23.29 -11.94
CA PHE A 282 6.03 22.89 -12.87
C PHE A 282 6.77 24.11 -13.34
N SER A 283 8.10 24.02 -13.45
CA SER A 283 8.88 24.98 -14.21
C SER A 283 8.97 24.54 -15.65
N VAL A 284 8.72 25.47 -16.54
CA VAL A 284 8.86 25.31 -17.99
C VAL A 284 9.82 26.39 -18.51
N SER A 285 10.52 26.07 -19.59
CA SER A 285 11.37 27.01 -20.29
C SER A 285 10.69 27.53 -21.55
N GLU A 286 10.86 28.78 -21.84
CA GLU A 286 10.43 29.46 -23.04
C GLU A 286 11.66 30.10 -23.71
N GLU A 287 11.78 29.95 -25.01
CA GLU A 287 12.85 30.60 -25.77
C GLU A 287 12.53 32.09 -25.95
N ILE A 288 13.48 32.93 -25.59
CA ILE A 288 13.38 34.38 -25.71
C ILE A 288 14.58 34.93 -26.49
N THR A 289 14.42 36.09 -27.11
CA THR A 289 15.53 36.86 -27.70
C THR A 289 16.12 37.76 -26.63
N LEU A 290 17.38 37.57 -26.31
CA LEU A 290 18.14 38.42 -25.40
C LEU A 290 19.04 39.37 -26.23
N ASN A 291 18.95 40.64 -25.95
CA ASN A 291 19.83 41.63 -26.53
C ASN A 291 21.01 41.85 -25.59
N LEU A 292 22.18 41.35 -25.97
CA LEU A 292 23.43 41.58 -25.26
C LEU A 292 24.09 42.88 -25.74
N GLN A 293 24.53 43.66 -24.80
CA GLN A 293 25.13 44.95 -25.07
C GLN A 293 26.36 45.16 -24.21
N ASP A 294 27.43 45.67 -24.85
CA ASP A 294 28.64 46.13 -24.14
C ASP A 294 29.35 47.24 -24.94
N THR A 295 30.34 47.89 -24.34
CA THR A 295 31.09 48.95 -24.98
C THR A 295 32.01 48.41 -26.06
N SER A 296 31.79 48.77 -27.34
CA SER A 296 32.67 48.38 -28.44
C SER A 296 33.83 49.35 -28.64
N TYR A 297 33.60 50.61 -28.35
CA TYR A 297 34.63 51.64 -28.45
C TYR A 297 34.42 52.73 -27.39
N PHE A 298 35.52 53.20 -26.78
CA PHE A 298 35.52 54.32 -25.84
C PHE A 298 36.47 55.39 -26.33
N ASN A 299 35.93 56.56 -26.64
CA ASN A 299 36.72 57.72 -27.08
C ASN A 299 37.29 58.47 -25.87
N LYS A 300 38.61 58.53 -25.75
CA LYS A 300 39.29 59.14 -24.64
C LYS A 300 39.20 60.72 -24.69
N ILE A 301 38.95 61.26 -25.87
CA ILE A 301 38.90 62.71 -26.06
C ILE A 301 37.52 63.26 -25.72
N THR A 302 36.45 62.61 -26.21
CA THR A 302 35.07 63.04 -25.99
C THR A 302 34.42 62.45 -24.79
N GLY A 303 34.97 61.34 -24.26
CA GLY A 303 34.37 60.54 -23.20
C GLY A 303 33.17 59.74 -23.65
N GLU A 304 32.88 59.63 -24.94
CA GLU A 304 31.74 58.91 -25.49
C GLU A 304 32.06 57.43 -25.70
N ALA A 305 31.07 56.57 -25.46
CA ALA A 305 31.12 55.11 -25.72
C ALA A 305 30.19 54.73 -26.88
N THR A 306 30.72 53.91 -27.80
CA THR A 306 29.89 53.20 -28.80
C THR A 306 29.60 51.79 -28.28
N LEU A 307 28.36 51.32 -28.46
CA LEU A 307 27.91 50.04 -27.96
C LEU A 307 27.97 49.00 -29.07
N TYR A 308 28.43 47.80 -28.70
CA TYR A 308 28.24 46.58 -29.46
C TYR A 308 26.92 45.97 -29.02
N ASN A 309 26.05 45.64 -29.95
CA ASN A 309 24.76 44.99 -29.70
C ASN A 309 24.66 43.72 -30.50
N THR A 310 24.24 42.65 -29.88
CA THR A 310 23.91 41.41 -30.57
C THR A 310 22.65 40.79 -29.97
N SER A 311 21.83 40.17 -30.80
CA SER A 311 20.63 39.46 -30.37
C SER A 311 20.91 37.99 -30.43
N VAL A 312 20.61 37.27 -29.36
CA VAL A 312 20.84 35.84 -29.22
C VAL A 312 19.64 35.18 -28.58
N SER A 313 19.40 33.90 -28.94
CA SER A 313 18.39 33.10 -28.25
C SER A 313 18.87 32.75 -26.85
N SER A 314 17.98 32.89 -25.88
CA SER A 314 18.19 32.54 -24.48
C SER A 314 16.91 31.93 -23.91
N LEU A 315 16.94 31.48 -22.66
CA LEU A 315 15.85 30.82 -22.00
C LEU A 315 15.28 31.66 -20.85
N LYS A 316 13.97 31.76 -20.82
CA LYS A 316 13.21 32.28 -19.68
C LYS A 316 12.45 31.12 -19.01
N PHE A 317 12.57 31.03 -17.70
CA PHE A 317 11.88 30.03 -16.92
C PHE A 317 10.63 30.63 -16.26
N THR A 318 9.52 29.89 -16.34
CA THR A 318 8.22 30.30 -15.78
C THR A 318 7.62 29.14 -15.02
N THR A 319 6.97 29.41 -13.89
CA THR A 319 6.29 28.40 -13.09
C THR A 319 4.82 28.36 -13.46
N ILE A 320 4.32 27.17 -13.78
CA ILE A 320 2.93 26.90 -14.12
C ILE A 320 2.27 26.08 -13.01
N PRO A 321 1.16 26.54 -12.41
CA PRO A 321 0.41 25.77 -11.44
C PRO A 321 -0.36 24.63 -12.13
N TRP A 322 -0.42 23.48 -11.48
CA TRP A 322 -1.17 22.32 -11.93
C TRP A 322 -1.94 21.71 -10.76
N GLN A 323 -3.20 21.37 -11.00
CA GLN A 323 -4.05 20.72 -10.01
C GLN A 323 -4.73 19.52 -10.64
N THR A 324 -4.72 18.37 -9.94
CA THR A 324 -5.53 17.21 -10.27
C THR A 324 -6.52 16.90 -9.15
N ASN A 325 -7.69 16.40 -9.54
CA ASN A 325 -8.70 15.88 -8.63
C ASN A 325 -8.91 14.41 -9.00
N ASP A 326 -8.27 13.54 -8.22
CA ASP A 326 -8.24 12.11 -8.47
C ASP A 326 -9.26 11.40 -7.59
N TYR A 327 -9.78 10.27 -8.06
CA TYR A 327 -10.63 9.40 -7.25
C TYR A 327 -10.43 7.93 -7.58
N SER A 328 -10.71 7.07 -6.62
CA SER A 328 -10.73 5.63 -6.78
C SER A 328 -11.92 5.03 -6.04
N LEU A 329 -12.70 4.22 -6.75
CA LEU A 329 -13.82 3.44 -6.21
C LEU A 329 -13.46 1.96 -6.32
N THR A 330 -13.56 1.21 -5.24
CA THR A 330 -13.27 -0.23 -5.21
C THR A 330 -14.41 -1.01 -4.59
N LEU A 331 -14.63 -2.25 -5.08
CA LEU A 331 -15.54 -3.21 -4.48
C LEU A 331 -14.86 -4.58 -4.42
N ASN A 332 -14.79 -5.16 -3.24
CA ASN A 332 -14.12 -6.43 -2.99
C ASN A 332 -15.06 -7.40 -2.28
N SER A 333 -14.89 -8.69 -2.54
CA SER A 333 -15.62 -9.78 -1.91
C SER A 333 -14.66 -10.75 -1.23
N HIS A 334 -15.06 -11.25 -0.06
CA HIS A 334 -14.36 -12.27 0.72
C HIS A 334 -15.28 -13.45 0.94
N LEU A 335 -14.94 -14.60 0.35
CA LEU A 335 -15.70 -15.84 0.51
C LEU A 335 -14.91 -16.83 1.38
N HIS A 336 -15.41 -17.11 2.59
CA HIS A 336 -14.76 -18.00 3.54
C HIS A 336 -15.05 -19.48 3.24
N LEU A 337 -13.99 -20.22 2.87
CA LEU A 337 -14.01 -21.63 2.50
C LEU A 337 -13.16 -22.46 3.49
N GLY A 338 -13.50 -22.38 4.79
CA GLY A 338 -12.72 -23.00 5.85
C GLY A 338 -11.40 -22.25 6.10
N LYS A 339 -10.25 -22.93 5.95
CA LYS A 339 -8.92 -22.33 6.16
C LYS A 339 -8.49 -21.34 5.06
N ILE A 340 -9.19 -21.33 3.94
CA ILE A 340 -8.96 -20.44 2.83
C ILE A 340 -10.12 -19.45 2.75
N THR A 341 -9.81 -18.17 2.54
CA THR A 341 -10.78 -17.16 2.12
C THR A 341 -10.40 -16.74 0.71
N ALA A 342 -11.30 -16.94 -0.25
CA ALA A 342 -11.15 -16.44 -1.60
C ALA A 342 -11.41 -14.93 -1.62
N LEU A 343 -10.57 -14.19 -2.31
CA LEU A 343 -10.62 -12.74 -2.47
C LEU A 343 -10.83 -12.40 -3.95
N ALA A 344 -11.73 -11.50 -4.26
CA ALA A 344 -11.90 -10.96 -5.59
C ALA A 344 -12.39 -9.51 -5.50
N GLY A 345 -11.94 -8.67 -6.42
CA GLY A 345 -12.33 -7.27 -6.40
C GLY A 345 -12.23 -6.60 -7.76
N VAL A 346 -12.89 -5.47 -7.86
CA VAL A 346 -12.89 -4.55 -9.01
C VAL A 346 -12.66 -3.13 -8.51
N GLY A 347 -11.93 -2.35 -9.29
CA GLY A 347 -11.70 -0.93 -9.03
C GLY A 347 -11.87 -0.10 -10.29
N LEU A 348 -12.36 1.12 -10.12
CA LEU A 348 -12.53 2.14 -11.14
C LEU A 348 -12.04 3.47 -10.59
N GLY A 349 -11.44 4.31 -11.42
CA GLY A 349 -11.01 5.62 -10.96
C GLY A 349 -10.44 6.51 -12.05
N SER A 350 -10.07 7.70 -11.64
CA SER A 350 -9.20 8.61 -12.38
C SER A 350 -8.02 8.92 -11.48
N ILE A 351 -6.81 8.61 -11.93
CA ILE A 351 -5.57 8.80 -11.16
C ILE A 351 -4.56 9.46 -12.11
N ASN A 352 -4.02 10.61 -11.71
CA ASN A 352 -3.14 11.44 -12.54
C ASN A 352 -3.79 11.79 -13.89
N ASP A 353 -5.06 12.21 -13.87
CA ASP A 353 -5.88 12.54 -15.04
C ASP A 353 -6.10 11.37 -16.03
N SER A 354 -5.72 10.14 -15.66
CA SER A 354 -5.89 8.94 -16.49
C SER A 354 -6.99 8.04 -15.94
N SER A 355 -7.83 7.51 -16.81
CA SER A 355 -8.85 6.52 -16.47
C SER A 355 -8.22 5.19 -16.11
N VAL A 356 -8.59 4.66 -14.96
CA VAL A 356 -8.05 3.41 -14.40
C VAL A 356 -9.15 2.39 -14.18
N PHE A 357 -8.93 1.17 -14.66
CA PHE A 357 -9.72 -0.01 -14.35
C PHE A 357 -8.82 -1.07 -13.69
N GLN A 358 -9.28 -1.68 -12.62
CA GLN A 358 -8.53 -2.67 -11.86
C GLN A 358 -9.37 -3.91 -11.59
N LEU A 359 -8.74 -5.08 -11.70
CA LEU A 359 -9.25 -6.35 -11.18
C LEU A 359 -8.24 -6.93 -10.20
N ASN A 360 -8.70 -7.59 -9.15
CA ASN A 360 -7.83 -8.37 -8.29
C ASN A 360 -8.49 -9.70 -7.89
N ALA A 361 -7.65 -10.70 -7.72
CA ALA A 361 -8.03 -12.01 -7.20
C ALA A 361 -6.92 -12.56 -6.32
N GLY A 362 -7.31 -13.36 -5.32
CA GLY A 362 -6.34 -13.91 -4.38
C GLY A 362 -6.95 -14.79 -3.31
N TRP A 363 -6.17 -15.09 -2.30
CA TRP A 363 -6.59 -15.87 -1.15
C TRP A 363 -5.92 -15.40 0.13
N LEU A 364 -6.59 -15.66 1.24
CA LEU A 364 -6.02 -15.61 2.59
C LEU A 364 -6.09 -17.03 3.16
N PHE A 365 -4.94 -17.57 3.60
CA PHE A 365 -4.78 -18.90 4.16
C PHE A 365 -4.44 -18.84 5.65
N GLN A 366 -5.18 -19.57 6.49
CA GLN A 366 -5.03 -19.64 7.94
C GLN A 366 -4.68 -21.08 8.36
N PRO A 367 -3.39 -21.48 8.38
CA PRO A 367 -2.97 -22.88 8.57
C PRO A 367 -3.47 -23.50 9.87
N PHE A 368 -3.51 -22.74 10.96
CA PHE A 368 -3.91 -23.21 12.30
C PHE A 368 -5.39 -22.98 12.61
N GLY A 369 -6.20 -22.55 11.62
CA GLY A 369 -7.61 -22.29 11.82
C GLY A 369 -7.92 -21.06 12.65
N ASN A 370 -6.99 -20.12 12.73
CA ASN A 370 -7.15 -18.82 13.37
C ASN A 370 -6.31 -17.76 12.66
N ILE A 371 -6.54 -16.49 13.00
CA ILE A 371 -5.85 -15.35 12.38
C ILE A 371 -4.41 -15.18 12.89
N ASN A 372 -3.99 -15.83 13.96
CA ASN A 372 -2.68 -15.62 14.59
C ASN A 372 -1.49 -15.92 13.65
N THR A 373 -1.74 -16.72 12.61
CA THR A 373 -0.78 -16.92 11.52
C THR A 373 -1.56 -17.00 10.22
N TYR A 374 -1.18 -16.22 9.25
CA TYR A 374 -1.83 -16.21 7.94
C TYR A 374 -0.86 -15.82 6.83
N ASN A 375 -1.21 -16.24 5.62
CA ASN A 375 -0.67 -15.73 4.38
C ASN A 375 -1.82 -15.19 3.52
N GLN A 376 -1.67 -14.00 3.00
CA GLN A 376 -2.57 -13.42 2.01
C GLN A 376 -1.79 -13.16 0.73
N THR A 377 -2.28 -13.67 -0.38
CA THR A 377 -1.67 -13.45 -1.70
C THR A 377 -2.72 -12.96 -2.66
N GLU A 378 -2.40 -11.92 -3.41
CA GLU A 378 -3.28 -11.30 -4.40
C GLU A 378 -2.50 -11.00 -5.67
N VAL A 379 -3.19 -11.06 -6.80
CA VAL A 379 -2.72 -10.61 -8.10
C VAL A 379 -3.68 -9.54 -8.59
N PHE A 380 -3.12 -8.44 -9.07
CA PHE A 380 -3.87 -7.33 -9.63
C PHE A 380 -3.58 -7.21 -11.13
N LEU A 381 -4.61 -6.95 -11.90
CA LEU A 381 -4.54 -6.47 -13.27
C LEU A 381 -5.02 -5.02 -13.27
N VAL A 382 -4.14 -4.09 -13.55
CA VAL A 382 -4.45 -2.66 -13.64
C VAL A 382 -4.34 -2.24 -15.10
N ASN A 383 -5.40 -1.64 -15.63
CA ASN A 383 -5.44 -1.07 -16.96
C ASN A 383 -5.55 0.45 -16.85
N THR A 384 -4.61 1.16 -17.47
CA THR A 384 -4.60 2.61 -17.57
C THR A 384 -4.55 2.98 -19.06
N GLU A 385 -5.62 3.57 -19.56
CA GLU A 385 -5.71 4.03 -20.97
C GLU A 385 -5.33 2.94 -22.00
N GLY A 386 -5.80 1.71 -21.78
CA GLY A 386 -5.53 0.56 -22.65
C GLY A 386 -4.21 -0.17 -22.42
N LYS A 387 -3.34 0.34 -21.52
CA LYS A 387 -2.11 -0.34 -21.13
C LYS A 387 -2.34 -1.15 -19.86
N SER A 388 -2.18 -2.46 -19.95
CA SER A 388 -2.37 -3.38 -18.82
C SER A 388 -1.05 -3.72 -18.15
N GLN A 389 -1.09 -3.81 -16.80
CA GLN A 389 0.05 -4.20 -15.97
C GLN A 389 -0.39 -5.21 -14.91
N TRP A 390 0.49 -6.15 -14.59
CA TRP A 390 0.29 -7.16 -13.56
C TRP A 390 1.09 -6.82 -12.33
N ILE A 391 0.46 -6.97 -11.15
CA ILE A 391 1.09 -6.73 -9.87
C ILE A 391 0.82 -7.94 -8.97
N PHE A 392 1.86 -8.45 -8.37
CA PHE A 392 1.81 -9.52 -7.39
C PHE A 392 2.00 -8.94 -5.99
N LYS A 393 1.18 -9.39 -5.03
CA LYS A 393 1.26 -9.01 -3.62
C LYS A 393 1.19 -10.24 -2.75
N SER A 394 2.07 -10.35 -1.76
CA SER A 394 1.99 -11.37 -0.72
C SER A 394 2.29 -10.78 0.63
N ARG A 395 1.45 -11.11 1.62
CA ARG A 395 1.58 -10.69 3.01
C ARG A 395 1.56 -11.90 3.91
N VAL A 396 2.46 -11.94 4.88
CA VAL A 396 2.49 -12.92 5.95
C VAL A 396 2.33 -12.19 7.27
N GLY A 397 1.44 -12.69 8.13
CA GLY A 397 1.25 -12.17 9.47
C GLY A 397 1.40 -13.28 10.51
N VAL A 398 2.05 -12.95 11.63
CA VAL A 398 2.20 -13.84 12.78
C VAL A 398 1.97 -13.08 14.08
N ARG A 399 1.42 -13.77 15.07
CA ARG A 399 1.21 -13.26 16.41
C ARG A 399 2.07 -14.05 17.41
N PRO A 400 3.37 -13.70 17.58
CA PRO A 400 4.28 -14.45 18.43
C PRO A 400 3.90 -14.38 19.91
N PHE A 401 3.32 -13.25 20.34
CA PHE A 401 2.84 -13.03 21.71
C PHE A 401 1.40 -12.52 21.72
N LYS A 402 0.68 -12.65 22.83
CA LYS A 402 -0.72 -12.20 22.93
C LYS A 402 -0.94 -10.72 22.63
N THR A 403 0.09 -9.90 22.80
CA THR A 403 0.05 -8.44 22.62
C THR A 403 0.79 -7.94 21.39
N THR A 404 1.49 -8.82 20.65
CA THR A 404 2.40 -8.42 19.57
C THR A 404 2.03 -9.08 18.26
N TRP A 405 1.92 -8.30 17.18
CA TRP A 405 1.75 -8.74 15.81
C TRP A 405 2.95 -8.32 14.96
N LEU A 406 3.40 -9.21 14.10
CA LEU A 406 4.40 -8.96 13.08
C LEU A 406 3.80 -9.29 11.71
N GLU A 407 3.97 -8.38 10.77
CA GLU A 407 3.55 -8.59 9.37
C GLU A 407 4.68 -8.20 8.45
N ALA A 408 4.82 -8.94 7.36
CA ALA A 408 5.72 -8.60 6.26
C ALA A 408 4.94 -8.71 4.95
N GLU A 409 5.12 -7.74 4.08
CA GLU A 409 4.45 -7.66 2.78
C GLU A 409 5.45 -7.35 1.69
N ILE A 410 5.30 -7.99 0.54
CA ILE A 410 6.01 -7.68 -0.69
C ILE A 410 5.00 -7.44 -1.81
N MET A 411 5.26 -6.42 -2.61
CA MET A 411 4.55 -6.16 -3.86
C MET A 411 5.57 -6.00 -4.98
N ALA A 412 5.34 -6.65 -6.11
CA ALA A 412 6.21 -6.61 -7.27
C ALA A 412 5.40 -6.43 -8.56
N GLY A 413 5.92 -5.64 -9.48
CA GLY A 413 5.27 -5.20 -10.71
C GLY A 413 5.19 -3.69 -10.76
N ARG A 414 4.67 -3.11 -11.82
CA ARG A 414 4.50 -1.67 -11.95
C ARG A 414 3.31 -1.21 -11.10
N LEU A 415 3.60 -0.58 -9.95
CA LEU A 415 2.59 -0.21 -8.94
C LEU A 415 1.79 1.05 -9.29
N ASN A 416 2.21 1.83 -10.29
CA ASN A 416 1.55 3.10 -10.66
C ASN A 416 0.06 2.90 -10.97
N ASN A 417 -0.74 3.83 -10.47
CA ASN A 417 -2.21 3.85 -10.60
C ASN A 417 -2.94 2.67 -9.94
N LEU A 418 -2.25 1.89 -9.10
CA LEU A 418 -2.87 0.85 -8.29
C LEU A 418 -3.63 1.47 -7.11
N SER A 419 -4.83 0.95 -6.85
CA SER A 419 -5.60 1.17 -5.63
C SER A 419 -5.53 -0.09 -4.76
N ASP A 420 -4.73 -0.04 -3.69
CA ASP A 420 -4.50 -1.15 -2.77
C ASP A 420 -5.32 -0.99 -1.48
N GLN A 421 -5.47 -2.07 -0.70
CA GLN A 421 -6.18 -2.11 0.58
C GLN A 421 -7.60 -1.50 0.48
N TYR A 422 -8.37 -1.97 -0.51
CA TYR A 422 -9.73 -1.48 -0.80
C TYR A 422 -9.78 0.00 -1.23
N GLY A 423 -8.69 0.50 -1.83
CA GLY A 423 -8.57 1.90 -2.25
C GLY A 423 -8.04 2.85 -1.18
N TYR A 424 -7.67 2.37 0.00
CA TYR A 424 -7.07 3.22 1.05
C TYR A 424 -5.69 3.76 0.65
N ILE A 425 -4.87 2.96 -0.03
CA ILE A 425 -3.59 3.37 -0.58
C ILE A 425 -3.72 3.49 -2.10
N VAL A 426 -3.43 4.66 -2.64
CA VAL A 426 -3.41 4.93 -4.08
C VAL A 426 -1.99 5.31 -4.50
N TYR A 427 -1.45 4.58 -5.50
CA TYR A 427 -0.10 4.79 -6.03
C TYR A 427 -0.15 5.82 -7.17
N ASN A 428 -0.23 7.09 -6.82
CA ASN A 428 -0.32 8.20 -7.77
C ASN A 428 1.02 8.93 -8.04
N SER A 429 2.15 8.31 -7.67
CA SER A 429 3.47 8.86 -7.99
C SER A 429 3.73 8.88 -9.49
N PRO A 430 4.34 9.94 -10.05
CA PRO A 430 4.80 9.95 -11.43
C PRO A 430 6.03 9.05 -11.66
N GLU A 431 6.78 8.70 -10.60
CA GLU A 431 7.90 7.77 -10.66
C GLU A 431 7.39 6.34 -10.90
N LYS A 432 8.10 5.55 -11.70
CA LYS A 432 7.76 4.15 -11.96
C LYS A 432 8.14 3.30 -10.76
N GLN A 433 7.17 2.95 -9.94
CA GLN A 433 7.36 2.14 -8.73
C GLN A 433 7.28 0.66 -9.08
N ASN A 434 8.35 -0.12 -8.83
CA ASN A 434 8.47 -1.49 -9.31
C ASN A 434 8.43 -2.54 -8.19
N LEU A 435 8.95 -2.22 -7.01
CA LEU A 435 9.02 -3.14 -5.87
C LEU A 435 8.77 -2.40 -4.58
N ARG A 436 7.88 -2.94 -3.75
CA ARG A 436 7.65 -2.49 -2.37
C ARG A 436 7.84 -3.64 -1.40
N PHE A 437 8.58 -3.39 -0.34
CA PHE A 437 8.60 -4.23 0.85
C PHE A 437 8.08 -3.43 2.04
N GLU A 438 7.27 -4.04 2.90
CA GLU A 438 6.78 -3.42 4.13
C GLU A 438 6.85 -4.40 5.30
N ALA A 439 7.35 -3.96 6.44
CA ALA A 439 7.33 -4.68 7.70
C ALA A 439 6.54 -3.87 8.74
N THR A 440 5.65 -4.52 9.47
CA THR A 440 4.80 -3.90 10.48
C THR A 440 4.94 -4.62 11.81
N LEU A 441 5.22 -3.86 12.86
CA LEU A 441 5.13 -4.27 14.25
C LEU A 441 3.93 -3.57 14.89
N SER A 442 3.00 -4.34 15.45
CA SER A 442 1.88 -3.81 16.23
C SER A 442 1.93 -4.34 17.65
N GLN A 443 1.94 -3.44 18.63
CA GLN A 443 2.06 -3.75 20.05
C GLN A 443 0.88 -3.19 20.85
N SER A 444 0.07 -4.07 21.43
CA SER A 444 -0.95 -3.64 22.39
C SER A 444 -0.30 -3.29 23.72
N LEU A 445 -0.37 -2.03 24.12
CA LEU A 445 0.09 -1.56 25.43
C LEU A 445 -0.96 -1.82 26.51
N THR A 446 -2.22 -1.66 26.14
CA THR A 446 -3.39 -1.97 26.98
C THR A 446 -4.45 -2.66 26.12
N LYS A 447 -5.60 -3.03 26.72
CA LYS A 447 -6.75 -3.54 25.97
C LYS A 447 -7.33 -2.53 24.98
N LYS A 448 -7.06 -1.24 25.17
CA LYS A 448 -7.60 -0.13 24.39
C LYS A 448 -6.57 0.60 23.55
N LEU A 449 -5.28 0.45 23.83
CA LEU A 449 -4.21 1.21 23.19
C LEU A 449 -3.27 0.29 22.44
N LEU A 450 -3.15 0.49 21.12
CA LEU A 450 -2.24 -0.18 20.22
C LEU A 450 -1.25 0.84 19.65
N LEU A 451 0.04 0.51 19.68
CA LEU A 451 1.08 1.19 18.93
C LEU A 451 1.41 0.40 17.67
N GLN A 452 1.72 1.10 16.58
CA GLN A 452 2.21 0.52 15.34
C GLN A 452 3.50 1.20 14.92
N LEU A 453 4.45 0.39 14.45
CA LEU A 453 5.65 0.84 13.76
C LEU A 453 5.70 0.11 12.42
N ARG A 454 5.77 0.87 11.32
CA ARG A 454 5.87 0.33 9.96
C ARG A 454 7.15 0.85 9.31
N TYR A 455 7.87 -0.05 8.67
CA TYR A 455 8.98 0.27 7.79
C TYR A 455 8.62 -0.13 6.37
N ARG A 456 8.80 0.78 5.42
CA ARG A 456 8.55 0.54 4.01
C ARG A 456 9.79 0.88 3.20
N PHE A 457 10.16 -0.02 2.33
CA PHE A 457 11.15 0.18 1.27
C PHE A 457 10.42 0.19 -0.07
N LEU A 458 10.78 1.14 -0.93
CA LEU A 458 10.22 1.27 -2.26
C LEU A 458 11.35 1.50 -3.26
N ASP A 459 11.41 0.63 -4.28
CA ASP A 459 12.31 0.75 -5.43
C ASP A 459 11.53 1.32 -6.62
N SER A 460 12.07 2.37 -7.22
CA SER A 460 11.41 3.14 -8.26
C SER A 460 12.41 3.56 -9.34
N GLU A 461 11.89 3.90 -10.52
CA GLU A 461 12.64 4.52 -11.60
C GLU A 461 12.12 5.95 -11.80
N ARG A 462 13.05 6.89 -12.00
CA ARG A 462 12.76 8.28 -12.32
C ARG A 462 13.23 8.58 -13.73
N GLU A 463 12.42 9.29 -14.49
CA GLU A 463 12.79 9.81 -15.80
C GLU A 463 13.48 11.15 -15.70
N TYR A 464 14.47 11.37 -16.56
CA TYR A 464 15.13 12.64 -16.79
C TYR A 464 15.43 12.81 -18.27
N ASN A 465 15.52 14.05 -18.71
CA ASN A 465 15.86 14.37 -20.08
C ASN A 465 17.31 14.83 -20.14
N SER A 466 18.04 14.36 -21.13
CA SER A 466 19.44 14.72 -21.38
C SER A 466 19.74 14.68 -22.87
N ILE A 467 20.74 15.42 -23.30
CA ILE A 467 21.26 15.29 -24.66
C ILE A 467 21.93 13.91 -24.80
N ASP A 468 21.76 13.30 -25.97
CA ASP A 468 22.40 12.02 -26.30
C ASP A 468 23.88 12.21 -26.62
N ASN A 469 24.59 11.09 -26.82
CA ASN A 469 26.03 11.05 -27.12
C ASN A 469 26.41 11.74 -28.44
N ASP A 470 25.47 11.97 -29.33
CA ASP A 470 25.63 12.74 -30.57
C ASP A 470 25.67 14.27 -30.34
N GLY A 471 25.32 14.72 -29.11
CA GLY A 471 25.26 16.14 -28.75
C GLY A 471 24.12 16.93 -29.39
N GLN A 472 23.19 16.29 -30.08
CA GLN A 472 22.12 16.93 -30.86
C GLN A 472 20.73 16.46 -30.46
N SER A 473 20.57 15.20 -30.11
CA SER A 473 19.27 14.60 -29.77
C SER A 473 18.97 14.74 -28.28
N PHE A 474 17.76 15.25 -27.97
CA PHE A 474 17.26 15.35 -26.57
C PHE A 474 16.43 14.12 -26.26
N ILE A 475 16.92 13.24 -25.40
CA ILE A 475 16.30 11.95 -25.10
C ILE A 475 15.93 11.80 -23.65
N THR A 476 14.90 10.99 -23.37
CA THR A 476 14.50 10.62 -22.01
C THR A 476 15.25 9.36 -21.56
N LYS A 477 15.95 9.46 -20.45
CA LYS A 477 16.67 8.39 -19.77
C LYS A 477 16.02 8.12 -18.41
N THR A 478 16.35 6.99 -17.80
CA THR A 478 15.88 6.61 -16.47
C THR A 478 17.03 6.29 -15.54
N TYR A 479 16.85 6.49 -14.24
CA TYR A 479 17.74 6.02 -13.21
C TYR A 479 16.96 5.48 -11.99
N GLN A 480 17.62 4.58 -11.24
CA GLN A 480 17.01 3.94 -10.07
C GLN A 480 17.05 4.86 -8.86
N ILE A 481 15.95 4.94 -8.17
CA ILE A 481 15.83 5.62 -6.88
C ILE A 481 15.20 4.69 -5.84
N GLN A 482 15.61 4.88 -4.61
CA GLN A 482 15.09 4.12 -3.49
C GLN A 482 14.55 5.07 -2.43
N SER A 483 13.42 4.73 -1.87
CA SER A 483 12.88 5.45 -0.72
C SER A 483 12.62 4.50 0.44
N GLN A 484 12.86 5.00 1.64
CA GLN A 484 12.58 4.34 2.91
C GLN A 484 11.58 5.18 3.67
N THR A 485 10.57 4.54 4.23
CA THR A 485 9.55 5.23 5.01
C THR A 485 9.44 4.58 6.38
N VAL A 486 9.47 5.38 7.42
CA VAL A 486 9.19 4.95 8.79
C VAL A 486 7.88 5.60 9.22
N ILE A 487 6.93 4.79 9.69
CA ILE A 487 5.61 5.25 10.10
C ILE A 487 5.36 4.83 11.54
N GLY A 488 5.13 5.80 12.40
CA GLY A 488 4.66 5.59 13.76
C GLY A 488 3.17 5.86 13.86
N GLY A 489 2.43 4.96 14.48
CA GLY A 489 0.98 5.07 14.61
C GLY A 489 0.48 4.71 16.01
N ILE A 490 -0.63 5.33 16.38
CA ILE A 490 -1.36 5.06 17.61
C ILE A 490 -2.82 4.77 17.26
N LYS A 491 -3.37 3.71 17.87
CA LYS A 491 -4.78 3.34 17.70
C LYS A 491 -5.44 3.17 19.07
N TRP A 492 -6.54 3.89 19.27
CA TRP A 492 -7.41 3.74 20.43
C TRP A 492 -8.63 2.89 20.07
N ILE A 493 -8.94 1.89 20.89
CA ILE A 493 -10.08 0.98 20.75
C ILE A 493 -11.08 1.30 21.88
N PHE A 494 -12.34 1.56 21.52
CA PHE A 494 -13.39 1.96 22.45
C PHE A 494 -14.00 0.81 23.26
#